data_ea19a3146f92c00a74ed959c058ae6bb
#
_entry.id   ea19a3146f92c00a74ed959c058ae6bb
#
_cell.length_a   1.000
_cell.length_b   1.000
_cell.length_c   1.000
_cell.angle_alpha   90.00
_cell.angle_beta   90.00
_cell.angle_gamma   90.00
#
_symmetry.space_group_name_H-M   'P 1'
#
loop_
_entity.id
_entity.type
_entity.pdbx_description
1 polymer ?
#
loop_
_entity_poly.entity_id
_entity_poly.type
_entity_poly.pdbx_seq_one_letter_code
_entity_poly.pdbx_strand_id
1 'polypeptide(L)'
;TKELISAVLSQSYNILYTQGNLNNHIGVPVTLLRLKAEHDLAVIEMGANHPGEIKFLAEIAEPDYGIITNVGKAHLEGFGSFEGVIKTKGELYDFLRKKEGAIIFIHHDNPYLMNIASGLNQIPYGNDESLYVNGHVTGNSPYLTFEWKAGKNGENYEVETQLIGEYNFPNALAAITIGRFFKVEPQKINKALTEYAPQNN
;
A
#
# COMPACT_ATOMS: atom_id res chain seq x y z
N THR A 1 -6.05 -0.59 3.19
CA THR A 1 -4.93 0.12 2.49
C THR A 1 -5.30 0.45 1.05
N LYS A 2 -5.70 -0.51 0.23
CA LYS A 2 -6.04 -0.32 -1.19
C LYS A 2 -6.97 0.88 -1.42
N GLU A 3 -8.03 0.99 -0.65
CA GLU A 3 -9.02 2.06 -0.81
C GLU A 3 -8.46 3.44 -0.47
N LEU A 4 -7.59 3.56 0.54
CA LEU A 4 -6.90 4.81 0.86
C LEU A 4 -5.96 5.23 -0.28
N ILE A 5 -5.19 4.29 -0.84
CA ILE A 5 -4.34 4.54 -2.01
C ILE A 5 -5.20 5.02 -3.19
N SER A 6 -6.32 4.33 -3.42
CA SER A 6 -7.23 4.67 -4.50
C SER A 6 -7.87 6.05 -4.33
N ALA A 7 -8.31 6.39 -3.11
CA ALA A 7 -8.88 7.70 -2.79
C ALA A 7 -7.86 8.82 -3.04
N VAL A 8 -6.62 8.63 -2.64
CA VAL A 8 -5.53 9.60 -2.83
C VAL A 8 -5.19 9.76 -4.32
N LEU A 9 -4.95 8.67 -5.03
CA LEU A 9 -4.57 8.72 -6.45
C LEU A 9 -5.69 9.29 -7.34
N SER A 10 -6.95 9.00 -7.02
CA SER A 10 -8.12 9.51 -7.75
C SER A 10 -8.26 11.04 -7.70
N GLN A 11 -7.52 11.72 -6.82
CA GLN A 11 -7.50 13.19 -6.79
C GLN A 11 -6.81 13.80 -8.01
N SER A 12 -6.01 13.03 -8.74
CA SER A 12 -5.22 13.54 -9.88
C SER A 12 -5.18 12.60 -11.09
N TYR A 13 -5.66 11.36 -10.95
CA TYR A 13 -5.56 10.32 -11.98
C TYR A 13 -6.89 9.59 -12.17
N ASN A 14 -7.11 9.13 -13.39
CA ASN A 14 -8.17 8.17 -13.68
C ASN A 14 -7.64 6.77 -13.38
N ILE A 15 -8.12 6.15 -12.30
CA ILE A 15 -7.59 4.88 -11.82
C ILE A 15 -8.56 3.72 -11.99
N LEU A 16 -8.00 2.56 -12.33
CA LEU A 16 -8.64 1.27 -12.10
C LEU A 16 -8.20 0.75 -10.73
N TYR A 17 -9.11 0.18 -9.94
CA TYR A 17 -8.74 -0.49 -8.70
C TYR A 17 -9.59 -1.71 -8.42
N THR A 18 -9.05 -2.64 -7.64
CA THR A 18 -9.75 -3.82 -7.16
C THR A 18 -10.95 -3.42 -6.33
N GLN A 19 -12.14 -3.86 -6.71
CA GLN A 19 -13.38 -3.65 -5.96
C GLN A 19 -13.63 -4.78 -4.97
N GLY A 20 -14.13 -4.42 -3.78
CA GLY A 20 -14.40 -5.38 -2.73
C GLY A 20 -13.17 -6.25 -2.41
N ASN A 21 -13.37 -7.56 -2.41
CA ASN A 21 -12.36 -8.58 -2.16
C ASN A 21 -11.94 -9.37 -3.42
N LEU A 22 -12.06 -8.79 -4.62
CA LEU A 22 -11.68 -9.40 -5.89
C LEU A 22 -10.15 -9.50 -6.05
N ASN A 23 -9.48 -10.12 -5.09
CA ASN A 23 -8.03 -10.16 -4.93
C ASN A 23 -7.40 -11.54 -5.16
N ASN A 24 -8.17 -12.52 -5.65
CA ASN A 24 -7.75 -13.89 -5.92
C ASN A 24 -7.58 -14.18 -7.44
N HIS A 25 -7.32 -15.44 -7.78
CA HIS A 25 -7.11 -15.91 -9.16
C HIS A 25 -8.29 -15.69 -10.14
N ILE A 26 -9.48 -15.35 -9.63
CA ILE A 26 -10.64 -14.94 -10.43
C ILE A 26 -10.75 -13.41 -10.43
N GLY A 27 -10.67 -12.80 -9.26
CA GLY A 27 -10.91 -11.38 -9.07
C GLY A 27 -9.87 -10.47 -9.72
N VAL A 28 -8.59 -10.86 -9.70
CA VAL A 28 -7.52 -10.08 -10.34
C VAL A 28 -7.71 -10.03 -11.87
N PRO A 29 -7.89 -11.16 -12.59
CA PRO A 29 -8.21 -11.12 -14.03
C PRO A 29 -9.48 -10.32 -14.34
N VAL A 30 -10.55 -10.50 -13.58
CA VAL A 30 -11.81 -9.75 -13.77
C VAL A 30 -11.59 -8.24 -13.60
N THR A 31 -10.76 -7.84 -12.63
CA THR A 31 -10.40 -6.44 -12.46
C THR A 31 -9.61 -5.91 -13.65
N LEU A 32 -8.61 -6.67 -14.14
CA LEU A 32 -7.78 -6.28 -15.27
C LEU A 32 -8.56 -6.19 -16.59
N LEU A 33 -9.57 -7.04 -16.80
CA LEU A 33 -10.46 -6.96 -17.97
C LEU A 33 -11.27 -5.67 -18.04
N ARG A 34 -11.34 -4.90 -16.95
CA ARG A 34 -11.95 -3.56 -16.90
C ARG A 34 -10.98 -2.43 -17.27
N LEU A 35 -9.70 -2.77 -17.50
CA LEU A 35 -8.69 -1.81 -17.91
C LEU A 35 -9.03 -1.22 -19.28
N LYS A 36 -8.94 0.10 -19.38
CA LYS A 36 -9.21 0.86 -20.60
C LYS A 36 -8.05 1.83 -20.86
N ALA A 37 -7.96 2.32 -22.10
CA ALA A 37 -6.93 3.27 -22.50
C ALA A 37 -6.96 4.61 -21.74
N GLU A 38 -8.08 4.94 -21.14
CA GLU A 38 -8.29 6.16 -20.35
C GLU A 38 -7.76 6.06 -18.91
N HIS A 39 -7.42 4.85 -18.42
CA HIS A 39 -6.85 4.69 -17.08
C HIS A 39 -5.36 5.04 -17.09
N ASP A 40 -4.98 5.92 -16.18
CA ASP A 40 -3.58 6.32 -15.97
C ASP A 40 -2.82 5.31 -15.10
N LEU A 41 -3.49 4.75 -14.09
CA LEU A 41 -2.93 3.84 -13.09
C LEU A 41 -3.93 2.71 -12.75
N ALA A 42 -3.39 1.57 -12.33
CA ALA A 42 -4.18 0.47 -11.77
C ALA A 42 -3.65 0.10 -10.37
N VAL A 43 -4.56 0.00 -9.40
CA VAL A 43 -4.28 -0.44 -8.03
C VAL A 43 -4.88 -1.82 -7.84
N ILE A 44 -4.05 -2.85 -7.93
CA ILE A 44 -4.45 -4.26 -7.90
C ILE A 44 -4.10 -4.86 -6.53
N GLU A 45 -5.14 -5.23 -5.77
CA GLU A 45 -4.97 -5.99 -4.53
C GLU A 45 -4.78 -7.46 -4.84
N MET A 46 -3.79 -8.08 -4.18
CA MET A 46 -3.49 -9.50 -4.30
C MET A 46 -3.61 -10.16 -2.93
N GLY A 47 -4.49 -11.14 -2.82
CA GLY A 47 -4.69 -11.97 -1.63
C GLY A 47 -4.16 -13.38 -1.86
N ALA A 48 -3.68 -14.02 -0.79
CA ALA A 48 -3.24 -15.40 -0.83
C ALA A 48 -3.62 -16.15 0.44
N ASN A 49 -3.91 -17.42 0.30
CA ASN A 49 -4.07 -18.40 1.37
C ASN A 49 -2.99 -19.49 1.32
N HIS A 50 -2.31 -19.66 0.17
CA HIS A 50 -1.29 -20.68 -0.05
C HIS A 50 -0.05 -20.10 -0.73
N PRO A 51 1.14 -20.74 -0.54
CA PRO A 51 2.34 -20.41 -1.30
C PRO A 51 2.13 -20.52 -2.82
N GLY A 52 2.75 -19.60 -3.57
CA GLY A 52 2.67 -19.55 -5.03
C GLY A 52 1.52 -18.69 -5.57
N GLU A 53 0.52 -18.35 -4.75
CA GLU A 53 -0.63 -17.59 -5.23
C GLU A 53 -0.26 -16.13 -5.54
N ILE A 54 0.55 -15.45 -4.72
CA ILE A 54 1.00 -14.08 -5.02
C ILE A 54 1.87 -14.05 -6.27
N LYS A 55 2.77 -15.04 -6.44
CA LYS A 55 3.57 -15.18 -7.65
C LYS A 55 2.67 -15.28 -8.89
N PHE A 56 1.67 -16.17 -8.86
CA PHE A 56 0.72 -16.34 -9.95
C PHE A 56 -0.04 -15.05 -10.28
N LEU A 57 -0.52 -14.33 -9.26
CA LEU A 57 -1.22 -13.06 -9.46
C LEU A 57 -0.32 -11.95 -9.98
N ALA A 58 0.94 -11.91 -9.54
CA ALA A 58 1.93 -10.96 -10.04
C ALA A 58 2.30 -11.24 -11.51
N GLU A 59 2.38 -12.52 -11.91
CA GLU A 59 2.61 -12.91 -13.31
C GLU A 59 1.44 -12.50 -14.24
N ILE A 60 0.20 -12.42 -13.71
CA ILE A 60 -0.96 -11.94 -14.47
C ILE A 60 -1.02 -10.43 -14.53
N ALA A 61 -0.77 -9.74 -13.40
CA ALA A 61 -0.92 -8.30 -13.31
C ALA A 61 0.31 -7.53 -13.81
N GLU A 62 1.48 -8.16 -13.86
CA GLU A 62 2.77 -7.59 -14.29
C GLU A 62 3.07 -6.20 -13.66
N PRO A 63 2.99 -6.05 -12.32
CA PRO A 63 3.11 -4.75 -11.67
C PRO A 63 4.48 -4.11 -11.90
N ASP A 64 4.50 -2.77 -12.04
CA ASP A 64 5.72 -1.94 -12.06
C ASP A 64 6.11 -1.48 -10.66
N TYR A 65 5.12 -1.39 -9.78
CA TYR A 65 5.22 -0.94 -8.41
C TYR A 65 4.62 -1.98 -7.47
N GLY A 66 5.16 -2.09 -6.26
CA GLY A 66 4.61 -3.00 -5.27
C GLY A 66 4.64 -2.47 -3.85
N ILE A 67 3.70 -2.92 -3.07
CA ILE A 67 3.66 -2.71 -1.63
C ILE A 67 3.18 -3.98 -0.93
N ILE A 68 3.90 -4.40 0.11
CA ILE A 68 3.41 -5.37 1.07
C ILE A 68 3.03 -4.59 2.32
N THR A 69 1.73 -4.52 2.61
CA THR A 69 1.20 -3.66 3.66
C THR A 69 1.57 -4.14 5.05
N ASN A 70 1.53 -5.44 5.26
CA ASN A 70 1.88 -6.07 6.53
C ASN A 70 2.18 -7.56 6.36
N VAL A 71 3.00 -8.11 7.26
CA VAL A 71 3.20 -9.54 7.47
C VAL A 71 2.71 -9.85 8.89
N GLY A 72 1.43 -10.18 9.01
CA GLY A 72 0.79 -10.55 10.29
C GLY A 72 0.71 -12.06 10.47
N LYS A 73 0.35 -12.51 11.68
CA LYS A 73 0.14 -13.93 12.00
C LYS A 73 -1.20 -14.48 11.51
N ALA A 74 -1.87 -13.80 10.57
CA ALA A 74 -3.13 -14.27 9.98
C ALA A 74 -2.90 -15.44 9.01
N HIS A 75 -3.89 -16.33 8.90
CA HIS A 75 -3.89 -17.46 7.95
C HIS A 75 -2.76 -18.49 8.15
N LEU A 76 -2.28 -18.68 9.39
CA LEU A 76 -1.21 -19.65 9.69
C LEU A 76 -1.53 -21.08 9.23
N GLU A 77 -2.82 -21.48 9.21
CA GLU A 77 -3.24 -22.80 8.76
C GLU A 77 -2.91 -23.05 7.28
N GLY A 78 -3.04 -22.05 6.42
CA GLY A 78 -2.74 -22.17 4.99
C GLY A 78 -1.26 -22.02 4.64
N PHE A 79 -0.51 -21.26 5.45
CA PHE A 79 0.92 -20.98 5.21
C PHE A 79 1.87 -21.85 6.03
N GLY A 80 1.34 -22.64 6.98
CA GLY A 80 2.09 -23.57 7.83
C GLY A 80 2.93 -22.89 8.94
N SER A 81 3.44 -21.68 8.72
CA SER A 81 4.23 -20.92 9.70
C SER A 81 4.20 -19.41 9.38
N PHE A 82 4.71 -18.62 10.33
CA PHE A 82 4.89 -17.17 10.10
C PHE A 82 5.92 -16.89 8.99
N GLU A 83 6.99 -17.67 8.91
CA GLU A 83 7.96 -17.63 7.82
C GLU A 83 7.30 -17.94 6.48
N GLY A 84 6.34 -18.86 6.44
CA GLY A 84 5.52 -19.16 5.27
C GLY A 84 4.71 -17.95 4.80
N VAL A 85 4.14 -17.17 5.73
CA VAL A 85 3.44 -15.91 5.41
C VAL A 85 4.41 -14.90 4.78
N ILE A 86 5.58 -14.69 5.41
CA ILE A 86 6.60 -13.77 4.90
C ILE A 86 7.04 -14.18 3.50
N LYS A 87 7.34 -15.46 3.30
CA LYS A 87 7.78 -16.01 2.00
C LYS A 87 6.72 -15.82 0.92
N THR A 88 5.45 -16.16 1.22
CA THR A 88 4.37 -16.03 0.24
C THR A 88 4.10 -14.58 -0.15
N LYS A 89 4.03 -13.67 0.82
CA LYS A 89 3.89 -12.24 0.51
C LYS A 89 5.12 -11.70 -0.21
N GLY A 90 6.31 -12.19 0.13
CA GLY A 90 7.59 -11.88 -0.51
C GLY A 90 7.66 -12.26 -1.98
N GLU A 91 6.80 -13.16 -2.48
CA GLU A 91 6.71 -13.52 -3.91
C GLU A 91 6.47 -12.30 -4.80
N LEU A 92 5.76 -11.26 -4.31
CA LEU A 92 5.65 -9.98 -5.02
C LEU A 92 7.01 -9.31 -5.19
N TYR A 93 7.83 -9.29 -4.14
CA TYR A 93 9.17 -8.71 -4.21
C TYR A 93 10.08 -9.53 -5.11
N ASP A 94 9.94 -10.86 -5.12
CA ASP A 94 10.70 -11.75 -6.03
C ASP A 94 10.35 -11.53 -7.50
N PHE A 95 9.08 -11.21 -7.80
CA PHE A 95 8.66 -10.79 -9.14
C PHE A 95 9.30 -9.45 -9.53
N LEU A 96 9.13 -8.43 -8.69
CA LEU A 96 9.61 -7.07 -8.95
C LEU A 96 11.13 -7.00 -9.06
N ARG A 97 11.87 -7.83 -8.34
CA ARG A 97 13.35 -7.90 -8.41
C ARG A 97 13.87 -8.30 -9.79
N LYS A 98 13.06 -9.00 -10.57
CA LYS A 98 13.38 -9.42 -11.95
C LYS A 98 12.96 -8.40 -12.99
N LYS A 99 12.17 -7.39 -12.61
CA LYS A 99 11.64 -6.37 -13.50
C LYS A 99 12.50 -5.11 -13.45
N GLU A 100 13.09 -4.72 -14.57
CA GLU A 100 13.91 -3.50 -14.65
C GLU A 100 13.07 -2.26 -14.30
N GLY A 101 13.63 -1.38 -13.49
CA GLY A 101 12.98 -0.14 -13.06
C GLY A 101 11.86 -0.30 -12.04
N ALA A 102 11.55 -1.52 -11.60
CA ALA A 102 10.52 -1.74 -10.59
C ALA A 102 10.87 -1.07 -9.25
N ILE A 103 9.83 -0.58 -8.56
CA ILE A 103 9.96 0.15 -7.29
C ILE A 103 9.01 -0.47 -6.27
N ILE A 104 9.45 -0.54 -5.02
CA ILE A 104 8.59 -0.89 -3.90
C ILE A 104 8.39 0.28 -2.95
N PHE A 105 7.17 0.41 -2.42
CA PHE A 105 6.87 1.26 -1.27
C PHE A 105 6.95 0.39 -0.03
N ILE A 106 7.72 0.82 0.97
CA ILE A 106 8.06 -0.06 2.09
C ILE A 106 7.91 0.64 3.45
N HIS A 107 7.22 -0.02 4.36
CA HIS A 107 7.15 0.40 5.76
C HIS A 107 8.47 0.09 6.47
N HIS A 108 9.29 1.12 6.64
CA HIS A 108 10.65 1.01 7.18
C HIS A 108 10.69 0.45 8.60
N ASP A 109 9.68 0.77 9.41
CA ASP A 109 9.61 0.31 10.80
C ASP A 109 9.21 -1.18 10.93
N ASN A 110 8.95 -1.86 9.81
CA ASN A 110 8.67 -3.29 9.79
C ASN A 110 9.92 -4.09 9.42
N PRO A 111 10.61 -4.72 10.41
CA PRO A 111 11.87 -5.41 10.18
C PRO A 111 11.74 -6.62 9.25
N TYR A 112 10.58 -7.27 9.23
CA TYR A 112 10.34 -8.42 8.35
C TYR A 112 10.32 -8.01 6.88
N LEU A 113 9.69 -6.87 6.57
CA LEU A 113 9.66 -6.32 5.21
C LEU A 113 11.05 -5.84 4.79
N MET A 114 11.76 -5.16 5.67
CA MET A 114 13.12 -4.69 5.40
C MET A 114 14.09 -5.85 5.09
N ASN A 115 13.95 -6.96 5.80
CA ASN A 115 14.80 -8.14 5.59
C ASN A 115 14.63 -8.79 4.21
N ILE A 116 13.43 -8.73 3.61
CA ILE A 116 13.16 -9.34 2.31
C ILE A 116 13.26 -8.35 1.13
N ALA A 117 13.53 -7.07 1.40
CA ALA A 117 13.55 -6.01 0.39
C ALA A 117 14.92 -5.77 -0.28
N SER A 118 15.94 -6.54 0.08
CA SER A 118 17.30 -6.40 -0.48
C SER A 118 17.30 -6.48 -2.01
N GLY A 119 18.06 -5.58 -2.65
CA GLY A 119 18.21 -5.52 -4.11
C GLY A 119 17.03 -4.90 -4.87
N LEU A 120 16.08 -4.27 -4.17
CA LEU A 120 14.96 -3.54 -4.77
C LEU A 120 15.13 -2.02 -4.62
N ASN A 121 14.64 -1.26 -5.59
CA ASN A 121 14.50 0.19 -5.45
C ASN A 121 13.36 0.49 -4.48
N GLN A 122 13.66 1.21 -3.40
CA GLN A 122 12.75 1.39 -2.27
C GLN A 122 12.35 2.84 -2.09
N ILE A 123 11.07 3.09 -1.86
CA ILE A 123 10.51 4.36 -1.38
C ILE A 123 10.01 4.11 0.04
N PRO A 124 10.82 4.43 1.07
CA PRO A 124 10.50 4.10 2.45
C PRO A 124 9.57 5.13 3.10
N TYR A 125 8.70 4.65 4.01
CA TYR A 125 7.87 5.46 4.88
C TYR A 125 7.84 4.88 6.30
N GLY A 126 7.58 5.73 7.28
CA GLY A 126 7.56 5.34 8.70
C GLY A 126 7.72 6.53 9.64
N ASN A 127 8.28 6.27 10.82
CA ASN A 127 8.40 7.30 11.87
C ASN A 127 9.68 8.14 11.77
N ASP A 128 10.73 7.64 11.12
CA ASP A 128 12.02 8.33 11.04
C ASP A 128 11.96 9.53 10.07
N GLU A 129 12.43 10.69 10.53
CA GLU A 129 12.39 11.95 9.79
C GLU A 129 13.21 11.94 8.49
N SER A 130 14.14 11.03 8.32
CA SER A 130 14.97 10.91 7.11
C SER A 130 14.25 10.20 5.96
N LEU A 131 13.12 9.55 6.22
CA LEU A 131 12.37 8.78 5.24
C LEU A 131 11.70 9.67 4.20
N TYR A 132 11.34 9.07 3.06
CA TYR A 132 10.66 9.77 1.97
C TYR A 132 9.35 10.41 2.41
N VAL A 133 8.54 9.69 3.19
CA VAL A 133 7.41 10.22 3.98
C VAL A 133 7.55 9.71 5.40
N ASN A 134 7.39 10.63 6.34
CA ASN A 134 7.39 10.29 7.76
C ASN A 134 6.22 10.95 8.48
N GLY A 135 5.88 10.41 9.65
CA GLY A 135 4.80 10.96 10.46
C GLY A 135 4.65 10.26 11.80
N HIS A 136 3.77 10.77 12.61
CA HIS A 136 3.44 10.21 13.92
C HIS A 136 1.98 10.47 14.27
N VAL A 137 1.41 9.58 15.07
CA VAL A 137 0.04 9.71 15.57
C VAL A 137 -0.03 10.82 16.60
N THR A 138 -0.99 11.73 16.46
CA THR A 138 -1.29 12.81 17.39
C THR A 138 -2.56 12.54 18.20
N GLY A 139 -3.46 11.68 17.73
CA GLY A 139 -4.67 11.27 18.44
C GLY A 139 -5.36 10.07 17.80
N ASN A 140 -6.21 9.37 18.57
CA ASN A 140 -6.96 8.20 18.09
C ASN A 140 -8.33 8.01 18.76
N SER A 141 -8.94 9.08 19.26
CA SER A 141 -10.21 8.99 20.00
C SER A 141 -11.23 10.06 19.53
N PRO A 142 -12.31 9.65 18.84
CA PRO A 142 -12.58 8.30 18.33
C PRO A 142 -11.83 7.99 17.03
N TYR A 143 -11.39 9.01 16.30
CA TYR A 143 -10.76 8.89 14.99
C TYR A 143 -9.26 9.10 15.07
N LEU A 144 -8.55 8.45 14.14
CA LEU A 144 -7.11 8.59 13.98
C LEU A 144 -6.77 9.99 13.46
N THR A 145 -5.93 10.70 14.23
CA THR A 145 -5.29 11.96 13.86
C THR A 145 -3.78 11.78 13.85
N PHE A 146 -3.12 12.37 12.88
CA PHE A 146 -1.67 12.26 12.75
C PHE A 146 -1.09 13.45 11.99
N GLU A 147 0.21 13.66 12.20
CA GLU A 147 1.02 14.57 11.40
C GLU A 147 1.91 13.80 10.45
N TRP A 148 2.17 14.38 9.28
CA TRP A 148 3.12 13.83 8.31
C TRP A 148 3.86 14.93 7.56
N LYS A 149 5.05 14.57 7.04
CA LYS A 149 5.84 15.42 6.14
C LYS A 149 6.59 14.57 5.09
N ALA A 150 6.94 15.20 3.96
CA ALA A 150 7.74 14.58 2.93
C ALA A 150 9.22 14.91 3.13
N GLY A 151 9.99 13.95 3.64
CA GLY A 151 11.41 14.12 3.97
C GLY A 151 11.65 15.04 5.17
N LYS A 152 12.92 15.19 5.52
CA LYS A 152 13.34 15.92 6.74
C LYS A 152 12.95 17.42 6.75
N ASN A 153 12.99 18.07 5.59
CA ASN A 153 12.74 19.51 5.45
C ASN A 153 11.36 19.82 4.85
N GLY A 154 10.48 18.81 4.76
CA GLY A 154 9.13 18.98 4.23
C GLY A 154 8.26 19.80 5.17
N GLU A 155 7.23 20.43 4.60
CA GLU A 155 6.16 21.06 5.36
C GLU A 155 5.41 20.01 6.17
N ASN A 156 5.00 20.37 7.40
CA ASN A 156 4.23 19.49 8.27
C ASN A 156 2.74 19.66 7.99
N TYR A 157 2.04 18.54 7.82
CA TYR A 157 0.61 18.49 7.59
C TYR A 157 -0.07 17.66 8.66
N GLU A 158 -1.15 18.18 9.21
CA GLU A 158 -2.02 17.47 10.14
C GLU A 158 -3.24 16.94 9.38
N VAL A 159 -3.65 15.70 9.70
CA VAL A 159 -4.80 15.04 9.10
C VAL A 159 -5.65 14.42 10.20
N GLU A 160 -6.93 14.79 10.24
CA GLU A 160 -7.97 14.12 11.00
C GLU A 160 -8.78 13.24 10.05
N THR A 161 -8.79 11.93 10.31
CA THR A 161 -9.46 10.94 9.46
C THR A 161 -10.80 10.50 10.07
N GLN A 162 -11.53 9.68 9.32
CA GLN A 162 -12.68 8.92 9.83
C GLN A 162 -12.32 7.45 10.13
N LEU A 163 -11.03 7.15 10.24
CA LEU A 163 -10.52 5.83 10.56
C LEU A 163 -10.47 5.62 12.08
N ILE A 164 -10.86 4.45 12.53
CA ILE A 164 -10.79 4.06 13.94
C ILE A 164 -9.58 3.15 14.15
N GLY A 165 -8.76 3.48 15.15
CA GLY A 165 -7.62 2.69 15.57
C GLY A 165 -6.30 3.04 14.88
N GLU A 166 -5.25 3.07 15.70
CA GLU A 166 -3.89 3.44 15.31
C GLU A 166 -3.25 2.50 14.27
N TYR A 167 -3.72 1.25 14.20
CA TYR A 167 -3.27 0.28 13.18
C TYR A 167 -3.54 0.74 11.73
N ASN A 168 -4.38 1.76 11.53
CA ASN A 168 -4.60 2.39 10.23
C ASN A 168 -3.54 3.42 9.87
N PHE A 169 -2.72 3.88 10.81
CA PHE A 169 -1.69 4.87 10.54
C PHE A 169 -0.67 4.44 9.47
N PRO A 170 -0.07 3.24 9.54
CA PRO A 170 0.81 2.78 8.46
C PRO A 170 0.10 2.69 7.11
N ASN A 171 -1.20 2.38 7.09
CA ASN A 171 -1.99 2.34 5.85
C ASN A 171 -2.18 3.75 5.25
N ALA A 172 -2.41 4.75 6.11
CA ALA A 172 -2.50 6.15 5.69
C ALA A 172 -1.15 6.67 5.18
N LEU A 173 -0.04 6.40 5.89
CA LEU A 173 1.31 6.76 5.44
C LEU A 173 1.65 6.11 4.09
N ALA A 174 1.28 4.87 3.87
CA ALA A 174 1.46 4.19 2.58
C ALA A 174 0.73 4.94 1.46
N ALA A 175 -0.52 5.34 1.68
CA ALA A 175 -1.31 6.09 0.70
C ALA A 175 -0.70 7.48 0.42
N ILE A 176 -0.23 8.19 1.45
CA ILE A 176 0.48 9.46 1.32
C ILE A 176 1.75 9.28 0.49
N THR A 177 2.55 8.26 0.81
CA THR A 177 3.82 7.98 0.15
C THR A 177 3.63 7.73 -1.35
N ILE A 178 2.66 6.89 -1.71
CA ILE A 178 2.30 6.61 -3.09
C ILE A 178 1.77 7.86 -3.77
N GLY A 179 0.87 8.61 -3.13
CA GLY A 179 0.36 9.87 -3.63
C GLY A 179 1.47 10.88 -3.92
N ARG A 180 2.42 11.06 -3.00
CA ARG A 180 3.57 11.96 -3.18
C ARG A 180 4.51 11.50 -4.28
N PHE A 181 4.75 10.20 -4.40
CA PHE A 181 5.55 9.63 -5.48
C PHE A 181 4.95 9.94 -6.85
N PHE A 182 3.64 9.79 -7.00
CA PHE A 182 2.89 10.15 -8.20
C PHE A 182 2.51 11.64 -8.27
N LYS A 183 3.13 12.50 -7.46
CA LYS A 183 3.00 13.97 -7.51
C LYS A 183 1.58 14.50 -7.26
N VAL A 184 0.77 13.76 -6.50
CA VAL A 184 -0.48 14.30 -5.97
C VAL A 184 -0.14 15.40 -4.95
N GLU A 185 -0.79 16.56 -5.08
CA GLU A 185 -0.55 17.70 -4.20
C GLU A 185 -0.93 17.37 -2.74
N PRO A 186 -0.13 17.82 -1.73
CA PRO A 186 -0.38 17.51 -0.32
C PRO A 186 -1.80 17.83 0.15
N GLN A 187 -2.35 18.96 -0.28
CA GLN A 187 -3.70 19.38 0.09
C GLN A 187 -4.77 18.41 -0.44
N LYS A 188 -4.57 17.87 -1.65
CA LYS A 188 -5.44 16.85 -2.23
C LYS A 188 -5.33 15.51 -1.50
N ILE A 189 -4.11 15.13 -1.09
CA ILE A 189 -3.87 13.94 -0.28
C ILE A 189 -4.61 14.06 1.05
N ASN A 190 -4.42 15.17 1.78
CA ASN A 190 -5.07 15.41 3.06
C ASN A 190 -6.60 15.39 2.92
N LYS A 191 -7.14 16.09 1.92
CA LYS A 191 -8.57 16.07 1.61
C LYS A 191 -9.09 14.65 1.41
N ALA A 192 -8.42 13.85 0.59
CA ALA A 192 -8.83 12.47 0.33
C ALA A 192 -8.86 11.62 1.60
N LEU A 193 -7.87 11.77 2.49
CA LEU A 193 -7.80 11.01 3.75
C LEU A 193 -8.82 11.47 4.79
N THR A 194 -9.11 12.78 4.85
CA THR A 194 -10.12 13.33 5.75
C THR A 194 -11.54 12.94 5.31
N GLU A 195 -11.83 12.95 4.01
CA GLU A 195 -13.14 12.63 3.45
C GLU A 195 -13.39 11.11 3.32
N TYR A 196 -12.35 10.30 3.39
CA TYR A 196 -12.49 8.85 3.26
C TYR A 196 -13.22 8.25 4.46
N ALA A 197 -14.42 7.76 4.22
CA ALA A 197 -15.22 6.99 5.17
C ALA A 197 -15.13 5.50 4.82
N PRO A 198 -14.68 4.61 5.75
CA PRO A 198 -14.71 3.17 5.52
C PRO A 198 -16.13 2.70 5.22
N GLN A 199 -16.33 2.05 4.08
CA GLN A 199 -17.57 1.36 3.82
C GLN A 199 -17.50 0.01 4.53
N ASN A 200 -18.31 -0.16 5.57
CA ASN A 200 -18.49 -1.46 6.21
C ASN A 200 -19.14 -2.40 5.19
N ASN A 201 -18.35 -3.27 4.59
CA ASN A 201 -18.82 -4.42 3.83
C ASN A 201 -18.81 -5.67 4.73
#